data_fc307a4a35f9cf171d1d48f7113f8bcd
#
_entry.id   fc307a4a35f9cf171d1d48f7113f8bcd
#
_cell.length_a   1.000
_cell.length_b   1.000
_cell.length_c   1.000
_cell.angle_alpha   90.00
_cell.angle_beta   90.00
_cell.angle_gamma   90.00
#
_symmetry.space_group_name_H-M   'P 1'
#
loop_
_entity.id
_entity.type
_entity.pdbx_description
1 polymer ?
#
loop_
_entity_poly.entity_id
_entity_poly.type
_entity_poly.pdbx_seq_one_letter_code
_entity_poly.pdbx_strand_id
1 'polypeptide(L)'
;NGGRALLRNLQSKWIQPYLSDQLKEWILWATNEKIKQIDVLFGPAIIPFKASLFVDICKAYISANNDKTLSESLMRTYYRLISLMTAFAKVGIDAMVDEITGYQEDRRKDELEKILRLYISEEFLEWTKMFPEEFYEQIFRLKKWGSFQKAGQKMPQVVGFYTNDIVYERLP
;
A
#
# COMPACT_ATOMS: atom_id res chain seq x y z
N ASN A 1 1.04 11.83 0.88
CA ASN A 1 -0.28 12.00 0.23
C ASN A 1 -0.66 10.76 -0.59
N GLY A 2 -0.86 9.59 0.06
CA GLY A 2 -1.07 8.31 -0.63
C GLY A 2 -2.32 8.28 -1.52
N GLY A 3 -3.45 8.83 -1.08
CA GLY A 3 -4.69 8.81 -1.87
C GLY A 3 -4.61 9.62 -3.17
N ARG A 4 -3.95 10.76 -3.15
CA ARG A 4 -3.71 11.57 -4.37
C ARG A 4 -2.72 10.89 -5.33
N ALA A 5 -1.78 10.08 -4.81
CA ALA A 5 -0.86 9.34 -5.66
C ALA A 5 -1.59 8.23 -6.42
N LEU A 6 -2.47 7.46 -5.76
CA LEU A 6 -3.29 6.45 -6.42
C LEU A 6 -4.18 7.07 -7.50
N LEU A 7 -4.91 8.14 -7.17
CA LEU A 7 -5.78 8.84 -8.11
C LEU A 7 -5.01 9.31 -9.37
N ARG A 8 -3.85 9.92 -9.17
CA ARG A 8 -2.97 10.36 -10.26
C ARG A 8 -2.48 9.18 -11.12
N ASN A 9 -2.13 8.05 -10.50
CA ASN A 9 -1.72 6.85 -11.22
C ASN A 9 -2.84 6.28 -12.07
N LEU A 10 -4.08 6.22 -11.53
CA LEU A 10 -5.25 5.76 -12.27
C LEU A 10 -5.64 6.69 -13.43
N GLN A 11 -5.35 7.99 -13.32
CA GLN A 11 -5.54 8.97 -14.40
C GLN A 11 -4.43 8.95 -15.45
N SER A 12 -3.39 8.14 -15.27
CA SER A 12 -2.31 8.06 -16.25
C SER A 12 -2.78 7.41 -17.56
N LYS A 13 -2.23 7.86 -18.69
CA LYS A 13 -2.53 7.30 -20.03
C LYS A 13 -2.27 5.78 -20.13
N TRP A 14 -1.47 5.22 -19.24
CA TRP A 14 -1.08 3.82 -19.21
C TRP A 14 -2.12 2.92 -18.54
N ILE A 15 -2.94 3.46 -17.65
CA ILE A 15 -3.96 2.71 -16.90
C ILE A 15 -5.38 3.05 -17.39
N GLN A 16 -5.63 4.27 -17.87
CA GLN A 16 -6.95 4.73 -18.31
C GLN A 16 -7.68 3.75 -19.23
N PRO A 17 -7.06 3.11 -20.23
CA PRO A 17 -7.78 2.20 -21.14
C PRO A 17 -8.39 0.97 -20.44
N TYR A 18 -7.88 0.63 -19.24
CA TYR A 18 -8.26 -0.59 -18.52
C TYR A 18 -9.21 -0.33 -17.34
N LEU A 19 -9.62 0.92 -17.14
CA LEU A 19 -10.52 1.27 -16.06
C LEU A 19 -11.94 0.77 -16.30
N SER A 20 -12.53 0.12 -15.30
CA SER A 20 -13.95 -0.18 -15.28
C SER A 20 -14.79 1.12 -15.20
N ASP A 21 -16.05 1.06 -15.62
CA ASP A 21 -16.92 2.24 -15.55
C ASP A 21 -17.12 2.71 -14.11
N GLN A 22 -17.18 1.79 -13.15
CA GLN A 22 -17.26 2.13 -11.73
C GLN A 22 -16.00 2.87 -11.24
N LEU A 23 -14.82 2.50 -11.72
CA LEU A 23 -13.59 3.23 -11.42
C LEU A 23 -13.56 4.62 -12.05
N LYS A 24 -14.04 4.77 -13.28
CA LYS A 24 -14.16 6.07 -13.95
C LYS A 24 -15.11 6.99 -13.17
N GLU A 25 -16.27 6.49 -12.76
CA GLU A 25 -17.22 7.24 -11.93
C GLU A 25 -16.59 7.66 -10.59
N TRP A 26 -15.90 6.74 -9.92
CA TRP A 26 -15.20 7.07 -8.67
C TRP A 26 -14.10 8.12 -8.88
N ILE A 27 -13.32 8.04 -9.97
CA ILE A 27 -12.29 9.03 -10.31
C ILE A 27 -12.92 10.41 -10.52
N LEU A 28 -14.03 10.49 -11.26
CA LEU A 28 -14.76 11.73 -11.46
C LEU A 28 -15.26 12.31 -10.13
N TRP A 29 -15.83 11.46 -9.29
CA TRP A 29 -16.23 11.84 -7.95
C TRP A 29 -15.02 12.31 -7.12
N ALA A 30 -13.91 11.56 -7.09
CA ALA A 30 -12.72 11.84 -6.31
C ALA A 30 -11.93 13.08 -6.78
N THR A 31 -12.12 13.52 -8.02
CA THR A 31 -11.47 14.72 -8.58
C THR A 31 -12.28 15.99 -8.33
N ASN A 32 -13.54 15.87 -7.93
CA ASN A 32 -14.39 17.02 -7.69
C ASN A 32 -13.96 17.74 -6.40
N GLU A 33 -13.65 19.02 -6.47
CA GLU A 33 -13.12 19.84 -5.36
C GLU A 33 -14.06 19.93 -4.12
N LYS A 34 -15.36 19.60 -4.30
CA LYS A 34 -16.35 19.60 -3.23
C LYS A 34 -16.32 18.37 -2.33
N ILE A 35 -15.44 17.40 -2.58
CA ILE A 35 -15.37 16.17 -1.79
C ILE A 35 -14.78 16.50 -0.43
N LYS A 36 -15.54 16.22 0.62
CA LYS A 36 -15.03 16.19 1.99
C LYS A 36 -14.05 15.03 2.09
N GLN A 37 -12.76 15.35 2.09
CA GLN A 37 -11.74 14.40 2.52
C GLN A 37 -12.08 13.98 3.95
N ILE A 38 -11.93 12.69 4.24
CA ILE A 38 -12.09 12.22 5.61
C ILE A 38 -10.84 12.65 6.37
N ASP A 39 -11.05 13.57 7.32
CA ASP A 39 -10.00 13.97 8.25
C ASP A 39 -9.77 12.82 9.22
N VAL A 40 -8.54 12.34 9.27
CA VAL A 40 -8.11 11.34 10.24
C VAL A 40 -7.38 12.03 11.38
N LEU A 41 -7.59 11.56 12.61
CA LEU A 41 -6.99 12.12 13.84
C LEU A 41 -5.45 12.25 13.74
N PHE A 42 -4.82 11.36 12.98
CA PHE A 42 -3.38 11.37 12.76
C PHE A 42 -3.06 11.03 11.29
N GLY A 43 -2.68 12.01 10.51
CA GLY A 43 -2.22 11.80 9.13
C GLY A 43 -2.86 12.75 8.12
N PRO A 44 -2.51 12.62 6.84
CA PRO A 44 -3.14 13.38 5.77
C PRO A 44 -4.58 12.90 5.56
N ALA A 45 -5.46 13.82 5.18
CA ALA A 45 -6.82 13.52 4.77
C ALA A 45 -6.85 12.45 3.66
N ILE A 46 -7.77 11.50 3.77
CA ILE A 46 -7.90 10.36 2.84
C ILE A 46 -9.10 10.53 1.92
N ILE A 47 -8.96 10.00 0.71
CA ILE A 47 -10.05 9.88 -0.25
C ILE A 47 -10.58 8.45 -0.14
N PRO A 48 -11.82 8.23 0.34
CA PRO A 48 -12.35 6.89 0.50
C PRO A 48 -12.76 6.27 -0.83
N PHE A 49 -12.72 4.95 -0.91
CA PHE A 49 -13.33 4.18 -2.00
C PHE A 49 -13.94 2.89 -1.46
N LYS A 50 -14.90 2.34 -2.21
CA LYS A 50 -15.54 1.06 -1.84
C LYS A 50 -14.52 -0.06 -1.95
N ALA A 51 -14.52 -1.00 -0.99
CA ALA A 51 -13.59 -2.13 -0.99
C ALA A 51 -13.64 -2.95 -2.29
N SER A 52 -14.82 -3.09 -2.92
CA SER A 52 -14.98 -3.77 -4.21
C SER A 52 -14.16 -3.13 -5.34
N LEU A 53 -13.95 -1.82 -5.32
CA LEU A 53 -13.14 -1.12 -6.32
C LEU A 53 -11.64 -1.48 -6.22
N PHE A 54 -11.19 -2.03 -5.08
CA PHE A 54 -9.82 -2.52 -4.97
C PHE A 54 -9.52 -3.62 -5.99
N VAL A 55 -10.46 -4.55 -6.17
CA VAL A 55 -10.34 -5.64 -7.16
C VAL A 55 -10.28 -5.07 -8.57
N ASP A 56 -11.09 -4.06 -8.88
CA ASP A 56 -11.09 -3.42 -10.20
C ASP A 56 -9.79 -2.65 -10.46
N ILE A 57 -9.24 -2.00 -9.43
CA ILE A 57 -7.91 -1.39 -9.51
C ILE A 57 -6.86 -2.46 -9.84
N CYS A 58 -6.86 -3.59 -9.14
CA CYS A 58 -5.93 -4.69 -9.42
C CYS A 58 -6.07 -5.21 -10.85
N LYS A 59 -7.31 -5.44 -11.34
CA LYS A 59 -7.58 -5.86 -12.71
C LYS A 59 -7.02 -4.88 -13.74
N ALA A 60 -7.21 -3.59 -13.54
CA ALA A 60 -6.70 -2.57 -14.46
C ALA A 60 -5.16 -2.63 -14.57
N TYR A 61 -4.46 -2.79 -13.44
CA TYR A 61 -3.01 -2.93 -13.44
C TYR A 61 -2.54 -4.25 -14.06
N ILE A 62 -3.25 -5.37 -13.82
CA ILE A 62 -2.94 -6.67 -14.42
C ILE A 62 -3.07 -6.60 -15.96
N SER A 63 -4.17 -6.02 -16.45
CA SER A 63 -4.40 -5.87 -17.90
C SER A 63 -3.32 -5.00 -18.53
N ALA A 64 -3.00 -3.86 -17.92
CA ALA A 64 -1.94 -2.99 -18.39
C ALA A 64 -0.54 -3.67 -18.38
N ASN A 65 -0.28 -4.51 -17.38
CA ASN A 65 0.96 -5.30 -17.33
C ASN A 65 1.01 -6.36 -18.43
N ASN A 66 -0.08 -7.06 -18.69
CA ASN A 66 -0.16 -8.08 -19.73
C ASN A 66 0.10 -7.47 -21.12
N ASP A 67 -0.39 -6.27 -21.37
CA ASP A 67 -0.16 -5.52 -22.61
C ASP A 67 1.20 -4.81 -22.63
N LYS A 68 2.02 -4.97 -21.58
CA LYS A 68 3.33 -4.35 -21.42
C LYS A 68 3.30 -2.82 -21.53
N THR A 69 2.20 -2.20 -21.11
CA THR A 69 2.02 -0.75 -21.17
C THR A 69 2.46 -0.03 -19.89
N LEU A 70 2.71 -0.75 -18.77
CA LEU A 70 3.11 -0.16 -17.51
C LEU A 70 4.49 0.49 -17.59
N SER A 71 4.57 1.75 -17.16
CA SER A 71 5.86 2.40 -16.94
C SER A 71 6.54 1.83 -15.68
N GLU A 72 7.86 1.97 -15.60
CA GLU A 72 8.66 1.49 -14.46
C GLU A 72 8.14 2.03 -13.11
N SER A 73 7.73 3.29 -13.07
CA SER A 73 7.15 3.89 -11.87
C SER A 73 5.83 3.24 -11.43
N LEU A 74 5.03 2.71 -12.37
CA LEU A 74 3.77 2.03 -12.10
C LEU A 74 3.97 0.55 -11.76
N MET A 75 5.07 -0.07 -12.20
CA MET A 75 5.41 -1.46 -11.88
C MET A 75 5.52 -1.68 -10.37
N ARG A 76 6.11 -0.73 -9.63
CA ARG A 76 6.17 -0.82 -8.16
C ARG A 76 4.77 -0.84 -7.53
N THR A 77 3.85 -0.05 -8.05
CA THR A 77 2.46 -0.06 -7.60
C THR A 77 1.77 -1.37 -7.96
N TYR A 78 2.01 -1.90 -9.15
CA TYR A 78 1.50 -3.18 -9.60
C TYR A 78 1.89 -4.31 -8.64
N TYR A 79 3.17 -4.49 -8.33
CA TYR A 79 3.61 -5.53 -7.39
C TYR A 79 2.95 -5.41 -6.02
N ARG A 80 2.86 -4.20 -5.48
CA ARG A 80 2.18 -3.96 -4.20
C ARG A 80 0.69 -4.33 -4.24
N LEU A 81 0.00 -4.03 -5.33
CA LEU A 81 -1.40 -4.39 -5.50
C LEU A 81 -1.57 -5.91 -5.59
N ILE A 82 -0.70 -6.60 -6.30
CA ILE A 82 -0.74 -8.06 -6.42
C ILE A 82 -0.47 -8.72 -5.06
N SER A 83 0.53 -8.28 -4.31
CA SER A 83 0.80 -8.79 -2.96
C SER A 83 -0.41 -8.61 -2.04
N LEU A 84 -1.02 -7.42 -2.02
CA LEU A 84 -2.23 -7.17 -1.23
C LEU A 84 -3.41 -8.04 -1.68
N MET A 85 -3.62 -8.16 -2.99
CA MET A 85 -4.69 -9.02 -3.52
C MET A 85 -4.49 -10.48 -3.13
N THR A 86 -3.26 -10.98 -3.18
CA THR A 86 -2.91 -12.34 -2.75
C THR A 86 -3.18 -12.54 -1.27
N ALA A 87 -2.79 -11.58 -0.42
CA ALA A 87 -3.06 -11.64 1.02
C ALA A 87 -4.57 -11.65 1.32
N PHE A 88 -5.34 -10.78 0.68
CA PHE A 88 -6.80 -10.76 0.84
C PHE A 88 -7.46 -12.04 0.32
N ALA A 89 -6.96 -12.63 -0.77
CA ALA A 89 -7.48 -13.89 -1.28
C ALA A 89 -7.26 -15.03 -0.30
N LYS A 90 -6.07 -15.15 0.30
CA LYS A 90 -5.77 -16.17 1.33
C LYS A 90 -6.72 -16.05 2.52
N VAL A 91 -6.81 -14.82 3.10
CA VAL A 91 -7.73 -14.58 4.23
C VAL A 91 -9.19 -14.81 3.86
N GLY A 92 -9.59 -14.45 2.65
CA GLY A 92 -10.94 -14.67 2.16
C GLY A 92 -11.30 -16.15 2.03
N ILE A 93 -10.36 -16.99 1.59
CA ILE A 93 -10.53 -18.44 1.52
C ILE A 93 -10.71 -19.01 2.93
N ASP A 94 -9.85 -18.63 3.88
CA ASP A 94 -9.96 -19.06 5.27
C ASP A 94 -11.31 -18.66 5.88
N ALA A 95 -11.75 -17.42 5.66
CA ALA A 95 -13.04 -16.94 6.14
C ALA A 95 -14.22 -17.70 5.54
N MET A 96 -14.16 -18.05 4.26
CA MET A 96 -15.21 -18.85 3.60
C MET A 96 -15.27 -20.28 4.13
N VAL A 97 -14.10 -20.89 4.38
CA VAL A 97 -14.03 -22.21 5.00
C VAL A 97 -14.65 -22.19 6.40
N ASP A 98 -14.31 -21.17 7.19
CA ASP A 98 -14.85 -21.01 8.55
C ASP A 98 -16.37 -20.83 8.55
N GLU A 99 -16.89 -20.05 7.60
CA GLU A 99 -18.34 -19.86 7.47
C GLU A 99 -19.06 -21.17 7.11
N ILE A 100 -18.52 -21.94 6.17
CA ILE A 100 -19.10 -23.22 5.74
C ILE A 100 -19.04 -24.27 6.85
N THR A 101 -17.97 -24.28 7.63
CA THR A 101 -17.75 -25.24 8.73
C THR A 101 -18.37 -24.80 10.04
N GLY A 102 -18.87 -23.58 10.16
CA GLY A 102 -19.37 -22.98 11.41
C GLY A 102 -18.29 -22.54 12.38
N TYR A 103 -17.01 -22.68 12.02
CA TYR A 103 -15.88 -22.33 12.89
C TYR A 103 -15.78 -20.82 13.17
N GLN A 104 -16.43 -20.00 12.38
CA GLN A 104 -16.48 -18.55 12.60
C GLN A 104 -17.05 -18.13 13.96
N GLU A 105 -17.95 -18.97 14.56
CA GLU A 105 -18.52 -18.70 15.89
C GLU A 105 -17.49 -18.90 17.01
N ASP A 106 -16.54 -19.81 16.81
CA ASP A 106 -15.46 -20.11 17.75
C ASP A 106 -14.23 -19.24 17.53
N ARG A 107 -14.12 -18.60 16.36
CA ARG A 107 -12.98 -17.76 15.99
C ARG A 107 -12.98 -16.46 16.77
N ARG A 108 -11.81 -16.09 17.31
CA ARG A 108 -11.62 -14.80 17.97
C ARG A 108 -11.79 -13.65 16.98
N LYS A 109 -12.43 -12.57 17.45
CA LYS A 109 -12.79 -11.39 16.63
C LYS A 109 -11.64 -10.78 15.84
N ASP A 110 -10.40 -10.91 16.33
CA ASP A 110 -9.18 -10.31 15.77
C ASP A 110 -8.29 -11.31 15.02
N GLU A 111 -8.73 -12.57 14.89
CA GLU A 111 -7.88 -13.64 14.33
C GLU A 111 -7.66 -13.47 12.82
N LEU A 112 -8.71 -13.17 12.06
CA LEU A 112 -8.56 -12.85 10.63
C LEU A 112 -7.70 -11.62 10.38
N GLU A 113 -7.77 -10.61 11.25
CA GLU A 113 -6.90 -9.45 11.17
C GLU A 113 -5.44 -9.82 11.41
N LYS A 114 -5.16 -10.71 12.38
CA LYS A 114 -3.80 -11.20 12.64
C LYS A 114 -3.25 -12.00 11.47
N ILE A 115 -4.06 -12.89 10.89
CA ILE A 115 -3.68 -13.66 9.70
C ILE A 115 -3.38 -12.72 8.54
N LEU A 116 -4.24 -11.73 8.28
CA LEU A 116 -4.03 -10.74 7.24
C LEU A 116 -2.73 -9.94 7.48
N ARG A 117 -2.50 -9.50 8.71
CA ARG A 117 -1.27 -8.78 9.09
C ARG A 117 -0.03 -9.64 8.87
N LEU A 118 -0.10 -10.94 9.17
CA LEU A 118 1.01 -11.87 8.94
C LEU A 118 1.35 -11.96 7.45
N TYR A 119 0.36 -12.22 6.59
CA TYR A 119 0.57 -12.30 5.15
C TYR A 119 1.08 -10.97 4.55
N ILE A 120 0.51 -9.86 4.97
CA ILE A 120 0.98 -8.54 4.55
C ILE A 120 2.42 -8.32 5.02
N SER A 121 2.77 -8.71 6.25
CA SER A 121 4.12 -8.56 6.80
C SER A 121 5.12 -9.44 6.06
N GLU A 122 4.79 -10.67 5.75
CA GLU A 122 5.65 -11.57 4.98
C GLU A 122 5.92 -11.02 3.58
N GLU A 123 4.90 -10.56 2.87
CA GLU A 123 5.00 -10.01 1.52
C GLU A 123 5.70 -8.62 1.49
N PHE A 124 5.58 -7.83 2.54
CA PHE A 124 6.19 -6.50 2.63
C PHE A 124 7.48 -6.46 3.47
N LEU A 125 7.85 -7.53 4.16
CA LEU A 125 9.09 -7.60 4.95
C LEU A 125 10.34 -7.35 4.10
N GLU A 126 10.35 -7.80 2.86
CA GLU A 126 11.41 -7.49 1.90
C GLU A 126 11.51 -5.98 1.59
N TRP A 127 10.44 -5.21 1.83
CA TRP A 127 10.36 -3.78 1.51
C TRP A 127 10.50 -2.85 2.73
N THR A 128 10.26 -3.36 3.95
CA THR A 128 10.19 -2.51 5.16
C THR A 128 11.40 -2.63 6.08
N LYS A 129 12.16 -3.70 6.00
CA LYS A 129 13.36 -3.93 6.83
C LYS A 129 14.58 -4.22 5.96
N MET A 130 14.95 -3.26 5.12
CA MET A 130 16.15 -3.41 4.32
C MET A 130 17.45 -3.30 5.12
N PHE A 131 17.39 -2.67 6.31
CA PHE A 131 18.56 -2.45 7.15
C PHE A 131 18.22 -2.66 8.63
N PRO A 132 19.18 -3.12 9.44
CA PRO A 132 19.02 -3.24 10.89
C PRO A 132 18.77 -1.86 11.54
N GLU A 133 18.17 -1.84 12.72
CA GLU A 133 17.83 -0.61 13.45
C GLU A 133 19.04 0.29 13.68
N GLU A 134 20.21 -0.31 13.91
CA GLU A 134 21.47 0.39 14.09
C GLU A 134 21.86 1.27 12.90
N PHE A 135 21.49 0.88 11.69
CA PHE A 135 21.72 1.70 10.48
C PHE A 135 20.96 3.02 10.57
N TYR A 136 19.69 2.95 10.96
CA TYR A 136 18.86 4.14 11.11
C TYR A 136 19.29 4.99 12.30
N GLU A 137 19.70 4.39 13.40
CA GLU A 137 20.27 5.08 14.55
C GLU A 137 21.52 5.91 14.16
N GLN A 138 22.40 5.35 13.34
CA GLN A 138 23.56 6.08 12.86
C GLN A 138 23.20 7.26 11.96
N ILE A 139 22.19 7.12 11.09
CA ILE A 139 21.68 8.25 10.29
C ILE A 139 21.16 9.36 11.21
N PHE A 140 20.35 9.01 12.23
CA PHE A 140 19.83 9.96 13.19
C PHE A 140 20.94 10.67 13.97
N ARG A 141 21.96 9.92 14.40
CA ARG A 141 23.13 10.46 15.10
C ARG A 141 23.91 11.45 14.22
N LEU A 142 24.21 11.07 12.99
CA LEU A 142 24.96 11.91 12.05
C LEU A 142 24.21 13.20 11.68
N LYS A 143 22.88 13.12 11.59
CA LYS A 143 22.02 14.27 11.28
C LYS A 143 21.62 15.09 12.51
N LYS A 144 22.04 14.67 13.72
CA LYS A 144 21.68 15.32 15.00
C LYS A 144 20.18 15.44 15.24
N TRP A 145 19.39 14.44 14.77
CA TRP A 145 17.92 14.43 14.91
C TRP A 145 17.41 13.91 16.25
N GLY A 146 18.28 13.61 17.20
CA GLY A 146 17.95 13.01 18.49
C GLY A 146 17.92 11.48 18.45
N SER A 147 17.40 10.85 19.49
CA SER A 147 17.34 9.39 19.56
C SER A 147 16.25 8.82 18.66
N PHE A 148 16.59 7.80 17.88
CA PHE A 148 15.64 7.03 17.06
C PHE A 148 14.56 6.32 17.89
N GLN A 149 14.84 6.03 19.17
CA GLN A 149 13.99 5.23 20.06
C GLN A 149 12.80 5.98 20.70
N LYS A 150 12.52 7.24 20.38
CA LYS A 150 11.30 7.87 20.88
C LYS A 150 10.10 7.27 20.14
N ALA A 151 9.48 6.30 20.80
CA ALA A 151 8.24 5.66 20.37
C ALA A 151 7.23 6.70 19.87
N GLY A 152 6.76 6.55 18.63
CA GLY A 152 5.77 7.43 18.00
C GLY A 152 6.31 8.49 17.06
N GLN A 153 7.61 8.68 16.94
CA GLN A 153 8.18 9.61 15.98
C GLN A 153 8.17 8.99 14.58
N LYS A 154 7.38 9.55 13.66
CA LYS A 154 7.42 9.17 12.23
C LYS A 154 8.84 9.37 11.71
N MET A 155 9.39 8.32 11.10
CA MET A 155 10.67 8.40 10.39
C MET A 155 10.58 9.52 9.34
N PRO A 156 11.50 10.50 9.33
CA PRO A 156 11.48 11.56 8.32
C PRO A 156 11.54 10.97 6.92
N GLN A 157 10.71 11.46 5.98
CA GLN A 157 10.69 10.97 4.59
C GLN A 157 12.07 11.03 3.91
N VAL A 158 12.90 11.94 4.35
CA VAL A 158 14.28 12.13 3.91
C VAL A 158 15.19 10.93 4.22
N VAL A 159 14.84 10.07 5.18
CA VAL A 159 15.64 8.85 5.48
C VAL A 159 15.66 7.90 4.28
N GLY A 160 14.56 7.81 3.52
CA GLY A 160 14.51 7.03 2.29
C GLY A 160 15.49 7.54 1.21
N PHE A 161 15.68 8.85 1.09
CA PHE A 161 16.67 9.44 0.19
C PHE A 161 18.10 9.09 0.62
N TYR A 162 18.40 9.17 1.92
CA TYR A 162 19.72 8.78 2.40
C TYR A 162 20.00 7.30 2.24
N THR A 163 19.00 6.46 2.40
CA THR A 163 19.14 5.02 2.16
C THR A 163 19.45 4.75 0.69
N ASN A 164 18.78 5.41 -0.24
CA ASN A 164 19.07 5.32 -1.66
C ASN A 164 20.48 5.83 -2.00
N ASP A 165 20.84 7.03 -1.56
CA ASP A 165 22.14 7.64 -1.83
C ASP A 165 23.30 6.84 -1.25
N ILE A 166 23.19 6.39 0.01
CA ILE A 166 24.29 5.70 0.71
C ILE A 166 24.49 4.27 0.20
N VAL A 167 23.41 3.59 -0.19
CA VAL A 167 23.48 2.15 -0.51
C VAL A 167 23.35 1.90 -2.00
N TYR A 168 22.34 2.42 -2.68
CA TYR A 168 22.04 2.04 -4.06
C TYR A 168 22.81 2.85 -5.10
N GLU A 169 23.10 4.13 -4.86
CA GLU A 169 23.85 4.95 -5.80
C GLU A 169 25.37 4.76 -5.72
N ARG A 170 25.85 4.09 -4.65
CA ARG A 170 27.27 3.85 -4.40
C ARG A 170 27.70 2.40 -4.53
N LEU A 171 26.78 1.50 -4.84
CA LEU A 171 27.13 0.13 -5.24
C LEU A 171 27.64 0.12 -6.68
N PRO A 172 28.80 -0.52 -6.96
CA PRO A 172 29.37 -0.60 -8.31
C PRO A 172 28.46 -1.41 -9.25
#